data_b359b37095f582b8802bacfd5fe93845
#
_entry.id   b359b37095f582b8802bacfd5fe93845
#
_cell.length_a   1.000
_cell.length_b   1.000
_cell.length_c   1.000
_cell.angle_alpha   90.00
_cell.angle_beta   90.00
_cell.angle_gamma   90.00
#
_symmetry.space_group_name_H-M   'P 1'
#
loop_
_entity.id
_entity.type
_entity.pdbx_description
1 polymer ?
#
loop_
_entity_poly.entity_id
_entity_poly.type
_entity_poly.pdbx_seq_one_letter_code
_entity_poly.pdbx_strand_id
1 'polypeptide(L)'
;MLDSAVKPAVDLFFTLKYAGQRLPLRQKYQSFVDRKYGIEIGGPSLLFKTVLPLYQFAGGLDGVNFATDTVWEGSIEAGNDYKYYPRRRGRQFIAEATDLAEIGSSRYEFLLSSNCLEHVANPLKALIEWKRVIQPGGALILVLPNKESNFDHRRPFTRFEHLLDDFNGDVGEDDLTHLDEILALHDLPMDPPAGDLEHFRQRSLKNFENRTLHHHVFDVPLIEKVLHHVGFEILDTTITRTDFFALGLKKS
;
A
#
# COMPACT_ATOMS: atom_id res chain seq x y z
N MET A 1 -1.02 -2.02 19.95
CA MET A 1 -0.27 -3.29 19.77
C MET A 1 -1.23 -4.44 20.03
N LEU A 2 -1.55 -5.24 19.02
CA LEU A 2 -2.27 -6.50 19.25
C LEU A 2 -1.31 -7.44 19.99
N ASP A 3 -1.78 -7.96 21.13
CA ASP A 3 -1.04 -8.91 21.95
C ASP A 3 -0.53 -10.08 21.07
N SER A 4 0.70 -10.54 21.31
CA SER A 4 1.34 -11.61 20.54
C SER A 4 0.52 -12.92 20.49
N ALA A 5 -0.39 -13.10 21.43
CA ALA A 5 -1.34 -14.22 21.46
C ALA A 5 -2.56 -14.02 20.53
N VAL A 6 -2.92 -12.79 20.19
CA VAL A 6 -4.08 -12.47 19.34
C VAL A 6 -3.71 -12.51 17.84
N LYS A 7 -2.46 -12.22 17.51
CA LYS A 7 -1.96 -12.20 16.11
C LYS A 7 -2.20 -13.53 15.35
N PRO A 8 -1.95 -14.73 15.91
CA PRO A 8 -2.25 -15.99 15.21
C PRO A 8 -3.74 -16.25 14.98
N ALA A 9 -4.61 -15.82 15.91
CA ALA A 9 -6.05 -15.99 15.76
C ALA A 9 -6.63 -15.07 14.69
N VAL A 10 -6.11 -13.84 14.58
CA VAL A 10 -6.44 -12.88 13.53
C VAL A 10 -5.99 -13.41 12.17
N ASP A 11 -4.76 -13.92 12.07
CA ASP A 11 -4.22 -14.53 10.85
C ASP A 11 -5.09 -15.71 10.37
N LEU A 12 -5.54 -16.56 11.29
CA LEU A 12 -6.41 -17.70 11.00
C LEU A 12 -7.81 -17.24 10.55
N PHE A 13 -8.38 -16.25 11.22
CA PHE A 13 -9.68 -15.68 10.86
C PHE A 13 -9.67 -15.12 9.44
N PHE A 14 -8.69 -14.28 9.09
CA PHE A 14 -8.55 -13.75 7.73
C PHE A 14 -8.29 -14.86 6.72
N THR A 15 -7.49 -15.86 7.07
CA THR A 15 -7.24 -17.04 6.24
C THR A 15 -8.53 -17.77 5.87
N LEU A 16 -9.41 -17.99 6.83
CA LEU A 16 -10.68 -18.68 6.62
C LEU A 16 -11.70 -17.78 5.90
N LYS A 17 -11.80 -16.51 6.29
CA LYS A 17 -12.75 -15.54 5.71
C LYS A 17 -12.55 -15.36 4.20
N TYR A 18 -11.31 -15.40 3.72
CA TYR A 18 -10.97 -15.18 2.31
C TYR A 18 -10.59 -16.46 1.55
N ALA A 19 -10.79 -17.65 2.13
CA ALA A 19 -10.36 -18.92 1.54
C ALA A 19 -10.89 -19.14 0.11
N GLY A 20 -12.13 -18.77 -0.17
CA GLY A 20 -12.75 -18.93 -1.50
C GLY A 20 -12.19 -18.00 -2.58
N GLN A 21 -11.62 -16.84 -2.20
CA GLN A 21 -11.04 -15.85 -3.12
C GLN A 21 -9.53 -16.05 -3.34
N ARG A 22 -8.87 -16.75 -2.44
CA ARG A 22 -7.40 -16.90 -2.41
C ARG A 22 -6.84 -17.62 -3.63
N LEU A 23 -7.49 -18.70 -4.07
CA LEU A 23 -6.94 -19.55 -5.12
C LEU A 23 -6.92 -18.88 -6.49
N PRO A 24 -8.02 -18.26 -6.97
CA PRO A 24 -8.01 -17.51 -8.23
C PRO A 24 -7.03 -16.34 -8.24
N LEU A 25 -7.04 -15.52 -7.17
CA LEU A 25 -6.10 -14.40 -7.04
C LEU A 25 -4.65 -14.89 -7.04
N ARG A 26 -4.32 -15.91 -6.25
CA ARG A 26 -2.98 -16.48 -6.19
C ARG A 26 -2.49 -16.96 -7.55
N GLN A 27 -3.33 -17.68 -8.32
CA GLN A 27 -2.95 -18.19 -9.64
C GLN A 27 -2.58 -17.07 -10.62
N LYS A 28 -3.28 -15.92 -10.56
CA LYS A 28 -2.98 -14.75 -11.39
C LYS A 28 -1.62 -14.12 -11.06
N TYR A 29 -1.31 -13.94 -9.78
CA TYR A 29 -0.20 -13.09 -9.33
C TYR A 29 1.08 -13.87 -8.99
N GLN A 30 0.97 -15.16 -8.64
CA GLN A 30 2.09 -15.95 -8.14
C GLN A 30 3.28 -15.99 -9.11
N SER A 31 3.05 -16.14 -10.41
CA SER A 31 4.12 -16.25 -11.42
C SER A 31 5.00 -14.98 -11.53
N PHE A 32 4.46 -13.84 -11.07
CA PHE A 32 5.19 -12.57 -11.08
C PHE A 32 6.15 -12.42 -9.90
N VAL A 33 6.02 -13.25 -8.87
CA VAL A 33 6.86 -13.23 -7.66
C VAL A 33 7.64 -14.52 -7.42
N ASP A 34 7.26 -15.64 -8.08
CA ASP A 34 7.84 -16.96 -7.79
C ASP A 34 9.33 -16.99 -8.02
N ARG A 35 10.08 -17.24 -6.93
CA ARG A 35 11.55 -17.27 -6.87
C ARG A 35 12.27 -15.98 -7.28
N LYS A 36 11.55 -14.87 -7.41
CA LYS A 36 12.06 -13.56 -7.77
C LYS A 36 12.39 -12.72 -6.54
N TYR A 37 13.21 -11.69 -6.72
CA TYR A 37 13.59 -10.74 -5.68
C TYR A 37 12.80 -9.45 -5.82
N GLY A 38 12.09 -9.07 -4.78
CA GLY A 38 11.18 -7.92 -4.79
C GLY A 38 11.42 -6.92 -3.67
N ILE A 39 10.58 -5.90 -3.69
CA ILE A 39 10.48 -4.89 -2.63
C ILE A 39 9.01 -4.66 -2.29
N GLU A 40 8.72 -4.33 -1.04
CA GLU A 40 7.39 -3.92 -0.59
C GLU A 40 7.42 -2.54 0.02
N ILE A 41 6.46 -1.70 -0.37
CA ILE A 41 6.29 -0.35 0.18
C ILE A 41 5.11 -0.37 1.16
N GLY A 42 5.37 0.06 2.40
CA GLY A 42 4.35 0.10 3.46
C GLY A 42 4.05 -1.24 4.13
N GLY A 43 4.97 -2.23 4.02
CA GLY A 43 4.80 -3.56 4.59
C GLY A 43 5.56 -3.80 5.91
N PRO A 44 5.51 -5.07 6.41
CA PRO A 44 4.93 -6.27 5.77
C PRO A 44 3.41 -6.37 5.92
N SER A 45 2.72 -6.56 4.82
CA SER A 45 1.27 -6.58 4.77
C SER A 45 0.67 -7.93 5.17
N LEU A 46 -0.35 -7.91 6.03
CA LEU A 46 -1.14 -9.09 6.35
C LEU A 46 -1.84 -9.67 5.10
N LEU A 47 -2.20 -8.82 4.14
CA LEU A 47 -2.82 -9.24 2.89
C LEU A 47 -1.90 -10.20 2.11
N PHE A 48 -0.63 -9.84 1.89
CA PHE A 48 0.33 -10.70 1.18
C PHE A 48 0.83 -11.90 1.99
N LYS A 49 0.55 -11.92 3.27
CA LYS A 49 0.78 -13.07 4.13
C LYS A 49 -0.39 -14.07 4.09
N THR A 50 -1.64 -13.58 4.00
CA THR A 50 -2.84 -14.40 4.23
C THR A 50 -3.82 -14.44 3.06
N VAL A 51 -4.30 -13.30 2.57
CA VAL A 51 -5.36 -13.21 1.53
C VAL A 51 -4.79 -13.56 0.15
N LEU A 52 -3.71 -12.89 -0.23
CA LEU A 52 -2.94 -13.16 -1.44
C LEU A 52 -1.52 -13.60 -1.02
N PRO A 53 -1.31 -14.87 -0.61
CA PRO A 53 -0.11 -15.30 0.11
C PRO A 53 1.11 -15.40 -0.81
N LEU A 54 1.66 -14.26 -1.24
CA LEU A 54 2.78 -14.16 -2.16
C LEU A 54 4.14 -14.34 -1.47
N TYR A 55 4.28 -13.98 -0.20
CA TYR A 55 5.57 -14.03 0.52
C TYR A 55 6.23 -15.41 0.52
N GLN A 56 5.42 -16.48 0.57
CA GLN A 56 5.95 -17.85 0.57
C GLN A 56 6.65 -18.23 -0.75
N PHE A 57 6.30 -17.56 -1.85
CA PHE A 57 6.82 -17.85 -3.19
C PHE A 57 8.00 -16.94 -3.57
N ALA A 58 8.10 -15.75 -3.01
CA ALA A 58 9.18 -14.81 -3.30
C ALA A 58 10.55 -15.45 -3.06
N GLY A 59 11.52 -15.18 -3.92
CA GLY A 59 12.93 -15.56 -3.73
C GLY A 59 13.58 -14.77 -2.61
N GLY A 60 13.21 -13.48 -2.49
CA GLY A 60 13.57 -12.55 -1.43
C GLY A 60 12.70 -11.31 -1.52
N LEU A 61 12.59 -10.56 -0.40
CA LEU A 61 11.77 -9.35 -0.33
C LEU A 61 12.40 -8.36 0.64
N ASP A 62 12.73 -7.18 0.14
CA ASP A 62 13.10 -6.02 0.95
C ASP A 62 11.83 -5.22 1.30
N GLY A 63 11.91 -4.32 2.28
CA GLY A 63 10.80 -3.47 2.68
C GLY A 63 11.18 -2.02 2.85
N VAL A 64 10.22 -1.13 2.63
CA VAL A 64 10.33 0.32 2.85
C VAL A 64 9.22 0.76 3.79
N ASN A 65 9.60 1.49 4.83
CA ASN A 65 8.68 2.23 5.70
C ASN A 65 9.18 3.66 5.88
N PHE A 66 8.28 4.62 6.07
CA PHE A 66 8.62 6.04 6.10
C PHE A 66 9.37 6.47 7.38
N ALA A 67 9.22 5.70 8.48
CA ALA A 67 9.83 6.01 9.77
C ALA A 67 10.26 4.76 10.52
N THR A 68 11.09 4.95 11.55
CA THR A 68 11.52 3.87 12.46
C THR A 68 10.47 3.50 13.50
N ASP A 69 9.39 4.26 13.61
CA ASP A 69 8.23 3.95 14.44
C ASP A 69 6.96 4.30 13.66
N THR A 70 6.11 3.31 13.45
CA THR A 70 4.86 3.47 12.69
C THR A 70 3.67 2.93 13.49
N VAL A 71 2.48 3.45 13.24
CA VAL A 71 1.26 2.98 13.90
C VAL A 71 0.91 1.52 13.53
N TRP A 72 1.43 1.02 12.41
CA TRP A 72 1.15 -0.34 11.91
C TRP A 72 2.16 -1.37 12.38
N GLU A 73 3.46 -1.07 12.33
CA GLU A 73 4.52 -2.02 12.63
C GLU A 73 5.19 -1.77 14.00
N GLY A 74 4.93 -0.60 14.63
CA GLY A 74 5.63 -0.15 15.82
C GLY A 74 7.09 0.18 15.51
N SER A 75 8.01 -0.15 16.41
CA SER A 75 9.43 0.15 16.24
C SER A 75 10.08 -0.83 15.26
N ILE A 76 10.74 -0.28 14.26
CA ILE A 76 11.48 -0.99 13.22
C ILE A 76 12.87 -0.37 13.06
N GLU A 77 13.84 -1.17 12.64
CA GLU A 77 15.21 -0.72 12.44
C GLU A 77 15.63 -0.86 10.96
N ALA A 78 16.37 0.12 10.45
CA ALA A 78 16.99 0.00 9.14
C ALA A 78 18.01 -1.14 9.13
N GLY A 79 18.15 -1.83 8.00
CA GLY A 79 19.11 -2.92 7.86
C GLY A 79 18.46 -4.26 7.54
N ASN A 80 19.02 -5.37 8.01
CA ASN A 80 18.58 -6.72 7.63
C ASN A 80 17.47 -7.28 8.54
N ASP A 81 16.41 -6.53 8.78
CA ASP A 81 15.34 -6.93 9.71
C ASP A 81 13.91 -6.85 9.15
N TYR A 82 13.75 -6.72 7.85
CA TYR A 82 12.42 -6.80 7.24
C TYR A 82 11.85 -8.22 7.34
N LYS A 83 11.06 -8.47 8.37
CA LYS A 83 10.51 -9.80 8.73
C LYS A 83 9.16 -10.03 8.03
N TYR A 84 9.16 -10.33 6.75
CA TYR A 84 7.93 -10.49 5.96
C TYR A 84 7.28 -11.88 6.08
N TYR A 85 8.06 -12.94 6.39
CA TYR A 85 7.55 -14.32 6.50
C TYR A 85 8.34 -15.12 7.56
N PRO A 86 7.78 -16.20 8.17
CA PRO A 86 8.50 -17.01 9.13
C PRO A 86 9.87 -17.45 8.61
N ARG A 87 10.93 -17.12 9.35
CA ARG A 87 12.32 -17.40 9.02
C ARG A 87 12.85 -16.74 7.73
N ARG A 88 12.10 -15.80 7.12
CA ARG A 88 12.53 -15.03 5.96
C ARG A 88 12.67 -13.57 6.33
N ARG A 89 13.78 -13.00 5.94
CA ARG A 89 14.11 -11.59 6.19
C ARG A 89 14.67 -10.97 4.94
N GLY A 90 14.44 -9.69 4.77
CA GLY A 90 15.06 -8.84 3.78
C GLY A 90 15.67 -7.61 4.42
N ARG A 91 16.13 -6.69 3.60
CA ARG A 91 16.61 -5.38 4.05
C ARG A 91 15.40 -4.47 4.31
N GLN A 92 15.44 -3.78 5.46
CA GLN A 92 14.53 -2.69 5.80
C GLN A 92 15.16 -1.36 5.41
N PHE A 93 14.49 -0.61 4.55
CA PHE A 93 14.80 0.78 4.27
C PHE A 93 13.85 1.69 5.06
N ILE A 94 14.38 2.81 5.53
CA ILE A 94 13.58 3.90 6.09
C ILE A 94 13.65 5.04 5.08
N ALA A 95 12.58 5.20 4.31
CA ALA A 95 12.51 6.17 3.22
C ALA A 95 11.05 6.52 2.89
N GLU A 96 10.83 7.70 2.35
CA GLU A 96 9.52 8.10 1.82
C GLU A 96 9.15 7.28 0.59
N ALA A 97 7.86 6.95 0.46
CA ALA A 97 7.35 6.24 -0.72
C ALA A 97 7.58 7.03 -2.03
N THR A 98 7.72 8.35 -1.91
CA THR A 98 7.96 9.30 -3.01
C THR A 98 9.45 9.57 -3.27
N ASP A 99 10.35 9.06 -2.43
CA ASP A 99 11.80 9.24 -2.57
C ASP A 99 12.55 7.96 -2.13
N LEU A 100 12.90 7.15 -3.09
CA LEU A 100 13.66 5.92 -2.92
C LEU A 100 15.12 6.09 -3.41
N ALA A 101 15.72 7.27 -3.24
CA ALA A 101 17.03 7.60 -3.79
C ALA A 101 18.17 6.64 -3.34
N GLU A 102 18.07 6.08 -2.12
CA GLU A 102 19.01 5.06 -1.62
C GLU A 102 18.92 3.72 -2.39
N ILE A 103 17.86 3.52 -3.16
CA ILE A 103 17.60 2.30 -3.90
C ILE A 103 17.94 2.52 -5.38
N GLY A 104 18.88 1.72 -5.89
CA GLY A 104 19.27 1.80 -7.30
C GLY A 104 18.11 1.52 -8.27
N SER A 105 18.14 2.16 -9.43
CA SER A 105 17.16 1.91 -10.49
C SER A 105 17.23 0.48 -11.00
N SER A 106 16.09 -0.07 -11.44
CA SER A 106 16.00 -1.42 -12.05
C SER A 106 16.62 -2.53 -11.18
N ARG A 107 16.37 -2.45 -9.88
CA ARG A 107 16.93 -3.40 -8.91
C ARG A 107 16.03 -4.61 -8.66
N TYR A 108 14.72 -4.44 -8.69
CA TYR A 108 13.76 -5.45 -8.26
C TYR A 108 12.95 -6.01 -9.41
N GLU A 109 12.68 -7.31 -9.38
CA GLU A 109 11.85 -8.02 -10.36
C GLU A 109 10.35 -7.79 -10.13
N PHE A 110 9.97 -7.43 -8.91
CA PHE A 110 8.61 -7.04 -8.57
C PHE A 110 8.57 -6.06 -7.40
N LEU A 111 7.47 -5.31 -7.31
CA LEU A 111 7.14 -4.45 -6.19
C LEU A 111 5.74 -4.79 -5.69
N LEU A 112 5.59 -4.89 -4.37
CA LEU A 112 4.33 -5.06 -3.67
C LEU A 112 3.96 -3.78 -2.94
N SER A 113 2.68 -3.41 -2.96
CA SER A 113 2.13 -2.38 -2.07
C SER A 113 0.68 -2.70 -1.77
N SER A 114 0.30 -2.63 -0.50
CA SER A 114 -1.07 -2.91 -0.05
C SER A 114 -1.50 -1.89 0.99
N ASN A 115 -2.58 -1.17 0.70
CA ASN A 115 -3.16 -0.15 1.58
C ASN A 115 -2.07 0.83 2.07
N CYS A 116 -1.40 1.44 1.10
CA CYS A 116 -0.31 2.38 1.33
C CYS A 116 -0.41 3.61 0.42
N LEU A 117 -0.73 3.45 -0.86
CA LEU A 117 -0.72 4.57 -1.82
C LEU A 117 -1.81 5.62 -1.51
N GLU A 118 -2.92 5.23 -0.91
CA GLU A 118 -3.98 6.13 -0.45
C GLU A 118 -3.54 7.07 0.67
N HIS A 119 -2.50 6.67 1.41
CA HIS A 119 -1.88 7.48 2.46
C HIS A 119 -0.80 8.43 1.95
N VAL A 120 -0.41 8.32 0.68
CA VAL A 120 0.65 9.15 0.08
C VAL A 120 0.03 10.41 -0.51
N ALA A 121 0.53 11.57 -0.10
CA ALA A 121 0.01 12.86 -0.58
C ALA A 121 0.27 13.07 -2.08
N ASN A 122 1.36 12.52 -2.63
CA ASN A 122 1.69 12.61 -4.05
C ASN A 122 1.85 11.22 -4.69
N PRO A 123 0.74 10.54 -5.02
CA PRO A 123 0.78 9.16 -5.52
C PRO A 123 1.44 9.01 -6.89
N LEU A 124 1.39 10.04 -7.75
CA LEU A 124 2.08 9.99 -9.05
C LEU A 124 3.60 10.00 -8.85
N LYS A 125 4.12 10.84 -7.96
CA LYS A 125 5.55 10.89 -7.61
C LYS A 125 6.00 9.54 -7.03
N ALA A 126 5.22 8.95 -6.12
CA ALA A 126 5.50 7.62 -5.59
C ALA A 126 5.57 6.55 -6.67
N LEU A 127 4.58 6.49 -7.56
CA LEU A 127 4.53 5.48 -8.62
C LEU A 127 5.65 5.63 -9.65
N ILE A 128 6.13 6.83 -9.90
CA ILE A 128 7.32 7.08 -10.74
C ILE A 128 8.57 6.48 -10.08
N GLU A 129 8.77 6.70 -8.77
CA GLU A 129 9.88 6.12 -8.01
C GLU A 129 9.75 4.58 -7.93
N TRP A 130 8.57 4.06 -7.71
CA TRP A 130 8.33 2.61 -7.69
C TRP A 130 8.66 1.99 -9.04
N LYS A 131 8.23 2.63 -10.14
CA LYS A 131 8.62 2.19 -11.48
C LYS A 131 10.12 2.26 -11.72
N ARG A 132 10.80 3.29 -11.19
CA ARG A 132 12.25 3.45 -11.34
C ARG A 132 13.00 2.25 -10.74
N VAL A 133 12.62 1.80 -9.55
CA VAL A 133 13.30 0.70 -8.84
C VAL A 133 12.96 -0.69 -9.37
N ILE A 134 11.82 -0.85 -10.06
CA ILE A 134 11.47 -2.08 -10.78
C ILE A 134 12.32 -2.17 -12.06
N GLN A 135 12.84 -3.36 -12.38
CA GLN A 135 13.56 -3.61 -13.63
C GLN A 135 12.60 -3.73 -14.82
N PRO A 136 13.10 -3.52 -16.07
CA PRO A 136 12.31 -3.77 -17.28
C PRO A 136 11.71 -5.18 -17.28
N GLY A 137 10.41 -5.31 -17.60
CA GLY A 137 9.67 -6.56 -17.50
C GLY A 137 9.26 -6.98 -16.08
N GLY A 138 9.64 -6.20 -15.07
CA GLY A 138 9.23 -6.44 -13.69
C GLY A 138 7.80 -5.99 -13.40
N ALA A 139 7.21 -6.52 -12.33
CA ALA A 139 5.79 -6.36 -12.00
C ALA A 139 5.56 -5.41 -10.81
N LEU A 140 4.51 -4.61 -10.90
CA LEU A 140 3.87 -3.93 -9.77
C LEU A 140 2.60 -4.69 -9.39
N ILE A 141 2.47 -5.09 -8.13
CA ILE A 141 1.24 -5.62 -7.56
C ILE A 141 0.76 -4.61 -6.52
N LEU A 142 -0.27 -3.87 -6.90
CA LEU A 142 -0.88 -2.81 -6.11
C LEU A 142 -2.22 -3.26 -5.58
N VAL A 143 -2.45 -3.05 -4.29
CA VAL A 143 -3.74 -3.30 -3.64
C VAL A 143 -4.17 -2.03 -2.93
N LEU A 144 -5.39 -1.58 -3.18
CA LEU A 144 -5.98 -0.38 -2.60
C LEU A 144 -7.35 -0.70 -2.00
N PRO A 145 -7.77 -0.01 -0.95
CA PRO A 145 -9.04 -0.28 -0.31
C PRO A 145 -10.22 0.09 -1.22
N ASN A 146 -11.23 -0.78 -1.24
CA ASN A 146 -12.53 -0.46 -1.82
C ASN A 146 -13.33 0.35 -0.79
N LYS A 147 -13.53 1.64 -1.06
CA LYS A 147 -14.23 2.55 -0.14
C LYS A 147 -15.61 2.06 0.28
N GLU A 148 -16.32 1.30 -0.57
CA GLU A 148 -17.67 0.78 -0.28
C GLU A 148 -17.69 -0.14 0.96
N SER A 149 -16.55 -0.58 1.45
CA SER A 149 -16.40 -1.44 2.61
C SER A 149 -15.61 -0.83 3.76
N ASN A 150 -15.23 0.42 3.69
CA ASN A 150 -14.44 1.11 4.72
C ASN A 150 -15.03 2.47 5.11
N PHE A 151 -14.34 3.20 5.97
CA PHE A 151 -14.75 4.49 6.53
C PHE A 151 -14.81 5.62 5.52
N ASP A 152 -14.23 5.46 4.31
CA ASP A 152 -14.26 6.48 3.24
C ASP A 152 -15.50 6.38 2.35
N HIS A 153 -16.45 5.50 2.62
CA HIS A 153 -17.57 5.20 1.70
C HIS A 153 -18.41 6.43 1.34
N ARG A 154 -18.40 7.49 2.16
CA ARG A 154 -19.11 8.75 1.89
C ARG A 154 -18.31 9.74 1.03
N ARG A 155 -16.97 9.55 0.93
CA ARG A 155 -16.10 10.45 0.18
C ARG A 155 -16.25 10.21 -1.32
N PRO A 156 -16.12 11.27 -2.16
CA PRO A 156 -16.05 11.09 -3.61
C PRO A 156 -14.78 10.30 -3.99
N PHE A 157 -14.77 9.68 -5.17
CA PHE A 157 -13.54 9.21 -5.77
C PHE A 157 -12.68 10.39 -6.20
N THR A 158 -11.39 10.30 -5.98
CA THR A 158 -10.43 11.32 -6.41
C THR A 158 -10.39 11.42 -7.93
N ARG A 159 -10.32 12.65 -8.45
CA ARG A 159 -10.18 12.86 -9.89
C ARG A 159 -8.72 12.81 -10.29
N PHE A 160 -8.44 12.29 -11.47
CA PHE A 160 -7.07 12.21 -11.98
C PHE A 160 -6.41 13.58 -12.14
N GLU A 161 -7.16 14.59 -12.52
CA GLU A 161 -6.70 15.97 -12.65
C GLU A 161 -6.16 16.51 -11.33
N HIS A 162 -6.79 16.14 -10.20
CA HIS A 162 -6.30 16.49 -8.86
C HIS A 162 -4.95 15.86 -8.57
N LEU A 163 -4.75 14.58 -8.91
CA LEU A 163 -3.43 13.93 -8.74
C LEU A 163 -2.34 14.57 -9.61
N LEU A 164 -2.71 15.13 -10.77
CA LEU A 164 -1.79 15.93 -11.60
C LEU A 164 -1.46 17.27 -10.94
N ASP A 165 -2.45 17.91 -10.31
CA ASP A 165 -2.23 19.17 -9.58
C ASP A 165 -1.28 18.94 -8.39
N ASP A 166 -1.46 17.87 -7.63
CA ASP A 166 -0.56 17.48 -6.54
C ASP A 166 0.86 17.19 -7.03
N PHE A 167 0.97 16.49 -8.16
CA PHE A 167 2.26 16.19 -8.77
C PHE A 167 2.98 17.47 -9.23
N ASN A 168 2.27 18.35 -9.95
CA ASN A 168 2.82 19.61 -10.44
C ASN A 168 3.16 20.60 -9.31
N GLY A 169 2.41 20.56 -8.23
CA GLY A 169 2.62 21.36 -7.02
C GLY A 169 3.71 20.81 -6.10
N ASP A 170 4.28 19.63 -6.42
CA ASP A 170 5.20 18.88 -5.55
C ASP A 170 4.67 18.75 -4.11
N VAL A 171 3.37 18.42 -4.00
CA VAL A 171 2.67 18.30 -2.72
C VAL A 171 3.39 17.27 -1.82
N GLY A 172 3.62 17.64 -0.58
CA GLY A 172 4.31 16.83 0.41
C GLY A 172 3.35 16.23 1.45
N GLU A 173 3.90 15.40 2.32
CA GLU A 173 3.13 14.65 3.32
C GLU A 173 2.62 15.51 4.49
N ASP A 174 3.00 16.78 4.52
CA ASP A 174 2.44 17.82 5.42
C ASP A 174 1.16 18.45 4.86
N ASP A 175 0.71 18.03 3.67
CA ASP A 175 -0.55 18.52 3.10
C ASP A 175 -1.76 18.12 3.95
N LEU A 176 -2.60 19.11 4.23
CA LEU A 176 -3.85 18.96 4.97
C LEU A 176 -5.05 19.54 4.18
N THR A 177 -4.90 19.75 2.88
CA THR A 177 -5.97 20.35 2.04
C THR A 177 -7.25 19.50 2.03
N HIS A 178 -7.12 18.17 2.21
CA HIS A 178 -8.23 17.23 2.32
C HIS A 178 -8.86 17.12 3.71
N LEU A 179 -8.27 17.76 4.72
CA LEU A 179 -8.64 17.53 6.13
C LEU A 179 -10.12 17.83 6.40
N ASP A 180 -10.64 18.92 5.88
CA ASP A 180 -12.05 19.31 6.11
C ASP A 180 -13.02 18.30 5.48
N GLU A 181 -12.74 17.80 4.28
CA GLU A 181 -13.52 16.73 3.64
C GLU A 181 -13.46 15.44 4.46
N ILE A 182 -12.24 15.05 4.87
CA ILE A 182 -12.02 13.83 5.65
C ILE A 182 -12.79 13.90 6.98
N LEU A 183 -12.68 15.00 7.72
CA LEU A 183 -13.38 15.17 9.00
C LEU A 183 -14.92 15.18 8.84
N ALA A 184 -15.43 15.69 7.72
CA ALA A 184 -16.86 15.76 7.48
C ALA A 184 -17.46 14.42 7.02
N LEU A 185 -16.71 13.60 6.28
CA LEU A 185 -17.24 12.44 5.57
C LEU A 185 -16.75 11.09 6.11
N HIS A 186 -15.73 11.07 6.97
CA HIS A 186 -15.21 9.84 7.58
C HIS A 186 -16.28 9.17 8.47
N ASP A 187 -16.47 7.87 8.30
CA ASP A 187 -17.42 7.10 9.12
C ASP A 187 -16.72 6.48 10.35
N LEU A 188 -16.63 7.26 11.42
CA LEU A 188 -15.96 6.88 12.67
C LEU A 188 -16.36 5.48 13.21
N PRO A 189 -17.64 5.07 13.20
CA PRO A 189 -18.03 3.70 13.58
C PRO A 189 -17.33 2.59 12.78
N MET A 190 -16.86 2.87 11.56
CA MET A 190 -16.11 1.91 10.74
C MET A 190 -14.59 1.95 10.98
N ASP A 191 -14.10 2.92 11.75
CA ASP A 191 -12.68 3.07 12.14
C ASP A 191 -12.54 3.20 13.67
N PRO A 192 -12.78 2.12 14.45
CA PRO A 192 -12.68 2.18 15.91
C PRO A 192 -11.38 2.79 16.46
N PRO A 193 -10.20 2.59 15.83
CA PRO A 193 -8.95 3.26 16.24
C PRO A 193 -8.97 4.79 16.12
N ALA A 194 -9.86 5.37 15.31
CA ALA A 194 -10.01 6.83 15.19
C ALA A 194 -10.58 7.47 16.47
N GLY A 195 -11.31 6.69 17.28
CA GLY A 195 -11.95 7.19 18.49
C GLY A 195 -13.14 8.10 18.21
N ASP A 196 -13.29 9.16 18.99
CA ASP A 196 -14.26 10.21 18.71
C ASP A 196 -13.74 11.25 17.71
N LEU A 197 -14.61 12.18 17.28
CA LEU A 197 -14.27 13.19 16.29
C LEU A 197 -13.09 14.07 16.70
N GLU A 198 -12.98 14.42 18.00
CA GLU A 198 -11.87 15.27 18.46
C GLU A 198 -10.56 14.49 18.45
N HIS A 199 -10.55 13.24 18.91
CA HIS A 199 -9.38 12.37 18.83
C HIS A 199 -8.96 12.17 17.38
N PHE A 200 -9.93 11.89 16.49
CA PHE A 200 -9.67 11.74 15.05
C PHE A 200 -9.05 13.01 14.45
N ARG A 201 -9.61 14.20 14.78
CA ARG A 201 -9.06 15.48 14.33
C ARG A 201 -7.62 15.67 14.79
N GLN A 202 -7.33 15.42 16.07
CA GLN A 202 -5.97 15.59 16.62
C GLN A 202 -4.98 14.60 15.99
N ARG A 203 -5.40 13.37 15.73
CA ARG A 203 -4.61 12.38 14.99
C ARG A 203 -4.33 12.86 13.56
N SER A 204 -5.35 13.36 12.88
CA SER A 204 -5.27 13.84 11.50
C SER A 204 -4.35 15.03 11.33
N LEU A 205 -4.37 15.99 12.26
CA LEU A 205 -3.47 17.15 12.27
C LEU A 205 -1.98 16.75 12.40
N LYS A 206 -1.69 15.54 12.86
CA LYS A 206 -0.34 14.97 12.99
C LYS A 206 -0.01 14.02 11.84
N ASN A 207 -0.66 14.17 10.69
CA ASN A 207 -0.47 13.24 9.57
C ASN A 207 0.98 13.13 9.11
N PHE A 208 1.73 14.23 9.11
CA PHE A 208 3.16 14.21 8.80
C PHE A 208 3.96 13.20 9.65
N GLU A 209 3.54 12.98 10.90
CA GLU A 209 4.20 12.06 11.81
C GLU A 209 3.67 10.64 11.72
N ASN A 210 2.36 10.46 11.48
CA ASN A 210 1.68 9.17 11.66
C ASN A 210 1.15 8.55 10.36
N ARG A 211 1.02 9.32 9.28
CA ARG A 211 0.57 8.89 7.93
C ARG A 211 -0.77 8.15 7.92
N THR A 212 -1.70 8.53 8.80
CA THR A 212 -2.97 7.81 8.95
C THR A 212 -4.11 8.34 8.09
N LEU A 213 -3.95 9.50 7.44
CA LEU A 213 -4.96 10.01 6.52
C LEU A 213 -4.96 9.22 5.21
N HIS A 214 -6.13 8.95 4.68
CA HIS A 214 -6.29 8.64 3.28
C HIS A 214 -6.41 9.96 2.52
N HIS A 215 -5.32 10.42 1.90
CA HIS A 215 -5.35 11.62 1.06
C HIS A 215 -6.31 11.42 -0.11
N HIS A 216 -6.27 10.25 -0.74
CA HIS A 216 -7.00 9.95 -1.96
C HIS A 216 -7.89 8.72 -1.83
N VAL A 217 -9.00 8.73 -2.57
CA VAL A 217 -9.95 7.62 -2.68
C VAL A 217 -9.94 7.12 -4.11
N PHE A 218 -9.47 5.89 -4.30
CA PHE A 218 -9.28 5.28 -5.62
C PHE A 218 -10.48 4.44 -6.04
N ASP A 219 -10.73 4.40 -7.35
CA ASP A 219 -11.51 3.38 -8.03
C ASP A 219 -10.69 2.72 -9.15
N VAL A 220 -11.22 1.68 -9.77
CA VAL A 220 -10.49 0.98 -10.85
C VAL A 220 -10.19 1.89 -12.04
N PRO A 221 -11.13 2.72 -12.55
CA PRO A 221 -10.82 3.67 -13.62
C PRO A 221 -9.67 4.63 -13.29
N LEU A 222 -9.61 5.14 -12.06
CA LEU A 222 -8.52 6.00 -11.62
C LEU A 222 -7.20 5.23 -11.53
N ILE A 223 -7.20 4.03 -10.94
CA ILE A 223 -6.01 3.16 -10.85
C ILE A 223 -5.45 2.89 -12.25
N GLU A 224 -6.31 2.50 -13.21
CA GLU A 224 -5.90 2.22 -14.58
C GLU A 224 -5.30 3.48 -15.25
N LYS A 225 -5.96 4.63 -15.10
CA LYS A 225 -5.50 5.90 -15.67
C LYS A 225 -4.13 6.31 -15.11
N VAL A 226 -3.94 6.18 -13.80
CA VAL A 226 -2.69 6.50 -13.11
C VAL A 226 -1.56 5.57 -13.54
N LEU A 227 -1.77 4.25 -13.52
CA LEU A 227 -0.76 3.29 -13.92
C LEU A 227 -0.36 3.45 -15.39
N HIS A 228 -1.33 3.71 -16.26
CA HIS A 228 -1.06 4.01 -17.67
C HIS A 228 -0.25 5.30 -17.83
N HIS A 229 -0.61 6.37 -17.08
CA HIS A 229 0.08 7.66 -17.12
C HIS A 229 1.56 7.54 -16.75
N VAL A 230 1.87 6.79 -15.70
CA VAL A 230 3.28 6.54 -15.31
C VAL A 230 3.96 5.48 -16.18
N GLY A 231 3.24 4.88 -17.14
CA GLY A 231 3.78 3.99 -18.19
C GLY A 231 3.95 2.54 -17.75
N PHE A 232 3.05 2.02 -16.91
CA PHE A 232 2.85 0.58 -16.74
C PHE A 232 1.90 0.04 -17.83
N GLU A 233 2.15 -1.20 -18.25
CA GLU A 233 1.17 -2.00 -18.97
C GLU A 233 0.31 -2.75 -17.96
N ILE A 234 -1.00 -2.54 -18.01
CA ILE A 234 -1.94 -3.17 -17.07
C ILE A 234 -2.31 -4.55 -17.59
N LEU A 235 -2.01 -5.58 -16.81
CA LEU A 235 -2.33 -6.97 -17.15
C LEU A 235 -3.62 -7.46 -16.49
N ASP A 236 -3.95 -6.93 -15.33
CA ASP A 236 -5.15 -7.31 -14.58
C ASP A 236 -5.60 -6.20 -13.64
N THR A 237 -6.91 -6.05 -13.52
CA THR A 237 -7.58 -5.34 -12.44
C THR A 237 -8.67 -6.24 -11.89
N THR A 238 -8.68 -6.47 -10.59
CA THR A 238 -9.67 -7.31 -9.92
C THR A 238 -10.31 -6.53 -8.77
N ILE A 239 -11.64 -6.58 -8.71
CA ILE A 239 -12.44 -5.96 -7.65
C ILE A 239 -12.88 -7.05 -6.68
N THR A 240 -12.62 -6.85 -5.41
CA THR A 240 -13.22 -7.62 -4.33
C THR A 240 -14.13 -6.74 -3.49
N ARG A 241 -14.78 -7.33 -2.50
CA ARG A 241 -15.61 -6.55 -1.58
C ARG A 241 -14.79 -5.49 -0.83
N THR A 242 -13.56 -5.83 -0.44
CA THR A 242 -12.72 -5.00 0.45
C THR A 242 -11.63 -4.25 -0.27
N ASP A 243 -11.20 -4.73 -1.45
CA ASP A 243 -9.99 -4.24 -2.08
C ASP A 243 -10.09 -4.23 -3.61
N PHE A 244 -9.34 -3.33 -4.23
CA PHE A 244 -8.99 -3.33 -5.64
C PHE A 244 -7.57 -3.87 -5.80
N PHE A 245 -7.39 -4.79 -6.72
CA PHE A 245 -6.08 -5.34 -7.09
C PHE A 245 -5.71 -4.88 -8.49
N ALA A 246 -4.49 -4.43 -8.67
CA ALA A 246 -3.95 -4.11 -9.99
C ALA A 246 -2.59 -4.76 -10.20
N LEU A 247 -2.39 -5.32 -11.40
CA LEU A 247 -1.13 -5.89 -11.86
C LEU A 247 -0.64 -5.07 -13.04
N GLY A 248 0.47 -4.35 -12.84
CA GLY A 248 1.15 -3.58 -13.88
C GLY A 248 2.51 -4.18 -14.22
N LEU A 249 2.89 -4.16 -15.50
CA LEU A 249 4.25 -4.48 -15.94
C LEU A 249 4.99 -3.21 -16.34
N LYS A 250 6.23 -3.06 -15.91
CA LYS A 250 7.15 -2.08 -16.48
C LYS A 250 7.59 -2.55 -17.85
N LYS A 251 7.22 -1.79 -18.90
CA LYS A 251 7.68 -2.07 -20.26
C LYS A 251 9.22 -2.07 -20.35
N SER A 252 9.73 -2.89 -21.26
CA SER A 252 11.15 -2.97 -21.58
C SER A 252 11.68 -1.68 -22.18
#